data_e76c269c8edcbe0fda823350242f1d38
#
_entry.id   e76c269c8edcbe0fda823350242f1d38
#
_cell.length_a   1.000
_cell.length_b   1.000
_cell.length_c   1.000
_cell.angle_alpha   90.00
_cell.angle_beta   90.00
_cell.angle_gamma   90.00
#
_symmetry.space_group_name_H-M   'P 1'
#
loop_
_entity.id
_entity.type
_entity.pdbx_description
1 polymer ?
#
loop_
_entity_poly.entity_id
_entity_poly.type
_entity_poly.pdbx_seq_one_letter_code
_entity_poly.pdbx_strand_id
1 'polypeptide(L)'
;KLNNIIVQKFGGTSVRDIENRVKCFKKIENELKKNNKVIVIVSAMGRKGEPYATDTLISLTKEIEGKEKDLLMATGEMISASVFVNDFKNYLIEKNIEKRNVSVLTGGEAGIITDSNFNQANIIAFETENLEEAMQTNDVVIVTGFQGKTKKGEITTLGRGGSDTSAVALGIAIKAEKIEIF
;
A
#
# COMPACT_ATOMS: atom_id res chain seq x y z
N LYS A 1 1.98 19.14 18.21
CA LYS A 1 2.32 19.44 16.82
C LYS A 1 2.08 18.17 16.03
N LEU A 2 1.10 18.18 15.13
CA LEU A 2 0.90 17.05 14.22
C LEU A 2 2.18 16.95 13.37
N ASN A 3 2.81 15.77 13.41
CA ASN A 3 3.96 15.51 12.56
C ASN A 3 3.51 15.56 11.10
N ASN A 4 4.34 16.07 10.22
CA ASN A 4 4.07 16.06 8.80
C ASN A 4 3.97 14.63 8.28
N ILE A 5 3.00 14.37 7.42
CA ILE A 5 2.79 13.06 6.81
C ILE A 5 3.36 13.09 5.40
N ILE A 6 4.20 12.11 5.09
CA ILE A 6 4.75 11.88 3.77
C ILE A 6 4.15 10.59 3.23
N VAL A 7 3.69 10.60 1.99
CA VAL A 7 3.25 9.39 1.29
C VAL A 7 4.36 8.94 0.36
N GLN A 8 4.76 7.68 0.47
CA GLN A 8 5.74 7.05 -0.43
C GLN A 8 5.13 5.82 -1.07
N LYS A 9 5.11 5.77 -2.39
CA LYS A 9 4.64 4.60 -3.15
C LYS A 9 5.83 3.86 -3.72
N PHE A 10 5.85 2.55 -3.52
CA PHE A 10 6.88 1.66 -4.06
C PHE A 10 6.25 0.66 -5.04
N GLY A 11 6.72 0.69 -6.28
CA GLY A 11 6.27 -0.19 -7.34
C GLY A 11 6.76 -1.63 -7.19
N GLY A 12 6.24 -2.52 -8.03
CA GLY A 12 6.51 -3.95 -7.95
C GLY A 12 7.99 -4.31 -8.00
N THR A 13 8.79 -3.63 -8.80
CA THR A 13 10.25 -3.87 -8.87
C THR A 13 10.99 -3.35 -7.65
N SER A 14 10.47 -2.31 -7.01
CA SER A 14 11.06 -1.76 -5.78
C SER A 14 10.84 -2.68 -4.57
N VAL A 15 9.80 -3.50 -4.59
CA VAL A 15 9.42 -4.38 -3.47
C VAL A 15 9.66 -5.87 -3.75
N ARG A 16 10.23 -6.21 -4.91
CA ARG A 16 10.34 -7.58 -5.42
C ARG A 16 11.18 -8.53 -4.57
N ASP A 17 12.25 -8.03 -3.97
CA ASP A 17 13.20 -8.80 -3.18
C ASP A 17 13.76 -7.96 -2.02
N ILE A 18 14.48 -8.61 -1.12
CA ILE A 18 15.01 -7.95 0.08
C ILE A 18 15.99 -6.81 -0.24
N GLU A 19 16.83 -6.99 -1.26
CA GLU A 19 17.82 -5.96 -1.65
C GLU A 19 17.12 -4.67 -2.08
N ASN A 20 16.07 -4.79 -2.89
CA ASN A 20 15.28 -3.65 -3.33
C ASN A 20 14.45 -3.06 -2.19
N ARG A 21 13.84 -3.91 -1.35
CA ARG A 21 13.08 -3.43 -0.18
C ARG A 21 13.96 -2.65 0.79
N VAL A 22 15.21 -3.05 1.01
CA VAL A 22 16.14 -2.27 1.85
C VAL A 22 16.34 -0.85 1.32
N LYS A 23 16.36 -0.65 0.01
CA LYS A 23 16.41 0.70 -0.58
C LYS A 23 15.17 1.52 -0.23
N CYS A 24 14.00 0.87 -0.22
CA CYS A 24 12.76 1.50 0.25
C CYS A 24 12.85 1.87 1.73
N PHE A 25 13.36 0.97 2.55
CA PHE A 25 13.49 1.19 4.00
C PHE A 25 14.36 2.40 4.32
N LYS A 26 15.45 2.61 3.56
CA LYS A 26 16.31 3.79 3.70
C LYS A 26 15.55 5.09 3.41
N LYS A 27 14.65 5.08 2.44
CA LYS A 27 13.81 6.25 2.12
C LYS A 27 12.82 6.56 3.25
N ILE A 28 12.24 5.52 3.84
CA ILE A 28 11.35 5.67 5.01
C ILE A 28 12.14 6.19 6.21
N GLU A 29 13.29 5.59 6.49
CA GLU A 29 14.18 5.99 7.59
C GLU A 29 14.57 7.47 7.49
N ASN A 30 14.90 7.95 6.29
CA ASN A 30 15.25 9.35 6.09
C ASN A 30 14.11 10.30 6.49
N GLU A 31 12.87 9.95 6.20
CA GLU A 31 11.71 10.74 6.61
C GLU A 31 11.48 10.68 8.13
N LEU A 32 11.66 9.51 8.73
CA LEU A 32 11.55 9.35 10.18
C LEU A 32 12.60 10.19 10.93
N LYS A 33 13.81 10.29 10.39
CA LYS A 33 14.88 11.14 10.95
C LYS A 33 14.54 12.63 10.92
N LYS A 34 13.70 13.04 9.99
CA LYS A 34 13.17 14.40 9.90
C LYS A 34 11.93 14.61 10.78
N ASN A 35 11.59 13.63 11.59
CA ASN A 35 10.42 13.66 12.46
C ASN A 35 9.07 13.63 11.69
N ASN A 36 9.08 13.14 10.46
CA ASN A 36 7.88 12.91 9.66
C ASN A 36 7.31 11.53 9.94
N LYS A 37 6.00 11.40 9.76
CA LYS A 37 5.32 10.09 9.69
C LYS A 37 5.15 9.70 8.23
N VAL A 38 5.14 8.41 7.95
CA VAL A 38 5.11 7.92 6.57
C VAL A 38 3.94 6.96 6.34
N ILE A 39 3.18 7.23 5.29
CA ILE A 39 2.24 6.27 4.72
C ILE A 39 2.94 5.66 3.51
N VAL A 40 3.10 4.34 3.54
CA VAL A 40 3.75 3.60 2.45
C VAL A 40 2.70 2.86 1.64
N ILE A 41 2.67 3.10 0.34
CA ILE A 41 1.77 2.39 -0.58
C ILE A 41 2.61 1.35 -1.32
N VAL A 42 2.25 0.09 -1.24
CA VAL A 42 2.98 -0.99 -1.92
C VAL A 42 2.16 -1.61 -3.05
N SER A 43 2.84 -1.93 -4.14
CA SER A 43 2.33 -2.77 -5.22
C SER A 43 2.59 -4.25 -4.91
N ALA A 44 1.99 -5.14 -5.68
CA ALA A 44 2.37 -6.56 -5.67
C ALA A 44 3.85 -6.72 -6.03
N MET A 45 4.50 -7.76 -5.52
CA MET A 45 5.94 -7.98 -5.72
C MET A 45 6.25 -8.46 -7.13
N GLY A 46 7.20 -7.79 -7.79
CA GLY A 46 7.78 -8.22 -9.05
C GLY A 46 7.03 -7.75 -10.29
N ARG A 47 7.41 -8.37 -11.41
CA ARG A 47 6.86 -8.13 -12.75
C ARG A 47 6.22 -9.41 -13.27
N LYS A 48 5.50 -9.28 -14.40
CA LYS A 48 4.94 -10.42 -15.14
C LYS A 48 5.94 -11.59 -15.21
N GLY A 49 5.49 -12.77 -14.81
CA GLY A 49 6.30 -13.99 -14.77
C GLY A 49 6.92 -14.28 -13.40
N GLU A 50 7.00 -13.30 -12.52
CA GLU A 50 7.45 -13.53 -11.14
C GLU A 50 6.30 -14.07 -10.28
N PRO A 51 6.58 -14.89 -9.23
CA PRO A 51 5.56 -15.70 -8.55
C PRO A 51 4.37 -14.93 -7.97
N TYR A 52 4.59 -13.71 -7.48
CA TYR A 52 3.58 -12.95 -6.73
C TYR A 52 3.11 -11.70 -7.46
N ALA A 53 3.50 -11.54 -8.73
CA ALA A 53 3.03 -10.44 -9.56
C ALA A 53 1.55 -10.64 -9.92
N THR A 54 0.83 -9.54 -10.10
CA THR A 54 -0.61 -9.55 -10.41
C THR A 54 -0.95 -10.45 -11.60
N ASP A 55 -0.20 -10.33 -12.71
CA ASP A 55 -0.42 -11.16 -13.90
C ASP A 55 -0.22 -12.64 -13.63
N THR A 56 0.74 -12.99 -12.78
CA THR A 56 0.99 -14.37 -12.40
C THR A 56 -0.16 -14.93 -11.56
N LEU A 57 -0.70 -14.13 -10.65
CA LEU A 57 -1.85 -14.54 -9.83
C LEU A 57 -3.07 -14.78 -10.72
N ILE A 58 -3.35 -13.89 -11.67
CA ILE A 58 -4.46 -14.06 -12.62
C ILE A 58 -4.28 -15.36 -13.42
N SER A 59 -3.06 -15.74 -13.78
CA SER A 59 -2.77 -16.94 -14.55
C SER A 59 -3.06 -18.26 -13.82
N LEU A 60 -3.36 -18.21 -12.53
CA LEU A 60 -3.76 -19.40 -11.76
C LEU A 60 -5.09 -19.98 -12.25
N THR A 61 -5.88 -19.22 -12.94
CA THR A 61 -7.18 -19.66 -13.44
C THR A 61 -7.46 -19.03 -14.80
N LYS A 62 -8.42 -19.59 -15.52
CA LYS A 62 -8.85 -19.10 -16.85
C LYS A 62 -10.13 -18.27 -16.72
N GLU A 63 -10.20 -17.22 -17.53
CA GLU A 63 -11.44 -16.45 -17.72
C GLU A 63 -12.09 -15.93 -16.44
N ILE A 64 -11.26 -15.57 -15.46
CA ILE A 64 -11.76 -14.96 -14.22
C ILE A 64 -12.16 -13.50 -14.46
N GLU A 65 -13.32 -13.12 -13.96
CA GLU A 65 -13.88 -11.77 -14.11
C GLU A 65 -14.59 -11.33 -12.82
N GLY A 66 -14.97 -10.06 -12.79
CA GLY A 66 -15.82 -9.52 -11.76
C GLY A 66 -15.19 -9.50 -10.37
N LYS A 67 -16.02 -9.69 -9.37
CA LYS A 67 -15.64 -9.64 -7.95
C LYS A 67 -14.56 -10.65 -7.59
N GLU A 68 -14.63 -11.85 -8.13
CA GLU A 68 -13.68 -12.93 -7.87
C GLU A 68 -12.29 -12.58 -8.41
N LYS A 69 -12.21 -11.90 -9.54
CA LYS A 69 -10.93 -11.43 -10.09
C LYS A 69 -10.31 -10.38 -9.19
N ASP A 70 -11.09 -9.45 -8.67
CA ASP A 70 -10.61 -8.45 -7.73
C ASP A 70 -10.10 -9.10 -6.44
N LEU A 71 -10.82 -10.09 -5.94
CA LEU A 71 -10.39 -10.84 -4.76
C LEU A 71 -9.04 -11.52 -4.98
N LEU A 72 -8.86 -12.16 -6.15
CA LEU A 72 -7.59 -12.81 -6.50
C LEU A 72 -6.46 -11.79 -6.68
N MET A 73 -6.68 -10.74 -7.44
CA MET A 73 -5.65 -9.71 -7.70
C MET A 73 -5.21 -9.01 -6.40
N ALA A 74 -6.14 -8.71 -5.52
CA ALA A 74 -5.85 -8.00 -4.27
C ALA A 74 -4.91 -8.77 -3.34
N THR A 75 -4.85 -10.10 -3.45
CA THR A 75 -3.93 -10.91 -2.64
C THR A 75 -2.47 -10.56 -2.91
N GLY A 76 -2.13 -10.08 -4.09
CA GLY A 76 -0.76 -9.69 -4.44
C GLY A 76 -0.21 -8.59 -3.54
N GLU A 77 -0.97 -7.53 -3.36
CA GLU A 77 -0.58 -6.43 -2.48
C GLU A 77 -0.63 -6.83 -1.01
N MET A 78 -1.53 -7.72 -0.62
CA MET A 78 -1.61 -8.24 0.75
C MET A 78 -0.36 -9.04 1.11
N ILE A 79 0.11 -9.90 0.20
CA ILE A 79 1.37 -10.62 0.35
C ILE A 79 2.52 -9.60 0.45
N SER A 80 2.58 -8.66 -0.48
CA SER A 80 3.63 -7.65 -0.54
C SER A 80 3.71 -6.83 0.75
N ALA A 81 2.59 -6.32 1.23
CA ALA A 81 2.53 -5.52 2.46
C ALA A 81 2.95 -6.32 3.69
N SER A 82 2.54 -7.58 3.78
CA SER A 82 2.88 -8.47 4.89
C SER A 82 4.39 -8.75 4.95
N VAL A 83 4.99 -9.06 3.79
CA VAL A 83 6.43 -9.27 3.67
C VAL A 83 7.18 -7.97 3.98
N PHE A 84 6.74 -6.86 3.41
CA PHE A 84 7.37 -5.55 3.58
C PHE A 84 7.41 -5.12 5.04
N VAL A 85 6.29 -5.22 5.76
CA VAL A 85 6.24 -4.79 7.16
C VAL A 85 7.17 -5.62 8.06
N ASN A 86 7.21 -6.93 7.84
CA ASN A 86 8.07 -7.80 8.62
C ASN A 86 9.56 -7.49 8.36
N ASP A 87 9.93 -7.37 7.10
CA ASP A 87 11.32 -7.06 6.73
C ASP A 87 11.73 -5.67 7.20
N PHE A 88 10.81 -4.70 7.17
CA PHE A 88 11.10 -3.36 7.70
C PHE A 88 11.33 -3.36 9.21
N LYS A 89 10.51 -4.08 9.97
CA LYS A 89 10.72 -4.24 11.41
C LYS A 89 12.07 -4.88 11.72
N ASN A 90 12.44 -5.94 10.97
CA ASN A 90 13.74 -6.58 11.11
C ASN A 90 14.89 -5.62 10.76
N TYR A 91 14.74 -4.85 9.69
CA TYR A 91 15.71 -3.82 9.30
C TYR A 91 15.96 -2.82 10.44
N LEU A 92 14.90 -2.32 11.07
CA LEU A 92 15.02 -1.37 12.19
C LEU A 92 15.79 -1.97 13.37
N ILE A 93 15.54 -3.24 13.68
CA ILE A 93 16.25 -3.97 14.74
C ILE A 93 17.72 -4.15 14.39
N GLU A 94 18.03 -4.64 13.20
CA GLU A 94 19.39 -4.91 12.73
C GLU A 94 20.25 -3.63 12.67
N LYS A 95 19.63 -2.52 12.32
CA LYS A 95 20.30 -1.21 12.28
C LYS A 95 20.37 -0.51 13.64
N ASN A 96 19.84 -1.15 14.68
CA ASN A 96 19.75 -0.57 16.02
C ASN A 96 19.08 0.81 16.03
N ILE A 97 18.07 0.96 15.20
CA ILE A 97 17.27 2.18 15.12
C ILE A 97 16.25 2.18 16.27
N GLU A 98 16.01 3.35 16.85
CA GLU A 98 15.01 3.52 17.91
C GLU A 98 13.68 2.89 17.49
N LYS A 99 13.04 2.21 18.44
CA LYS A 99 11.77 1.52 18.19
C LYS A 99 10.73 2.44 17.56
N ARG A 100 10.17 1.98 16.43
CA ARG A 100 9.10 2.64 15.71
C ARG A 100 7.88 1.75 15.68
N ASN A 101 6.72 2.36 15.75
CA ASN A 101 5.45 1.65 15.61
C ASN A 101 5.05 1.62 14.13
N VAL A 102 4.84 0.42 13.63
CA VAL A 102 4.50 0.17 12.22
C VAL A 102 3.28 -0.74 12.15
N SER A 103 2.31 -0.38 11.33
CA SER A 103 1.11 -1.20 11.09
C SER A 103 0.78 -1.30 9.61
N VAL A 104 -0.16 -2.17 9.29
CA VAL A 104 -0.62 -2.44 7.91
C VAL A 104 -2.13 -2.25 7.83
N LEU A 105 -2.57 -1.60 6.76
CA LEU A 105 -3.98 -1.52 6.37
C LEU A 105 -4.12 -1.94 4.91
N THR A 106 -5.24 -2.55 4.56
CA THR A 106 -5.62 -2.65 3.14
C THR A 106 -6.08 -1.29 2.63
N GLY A 107 -6.09 -1.10 1.31
CA GLY A 107 -6.58 0.14 0.72
C GLY A 107 -7.99 0.48 1.14
N GLY A 108 -8.88 -0.52 1.23
CA GLY A 108 -10.24 -0.33 1.73
C GLY A 108 -10.29 0.07 3.20
N GLU A 109 -9.49 -0.58 4.05
CA GLU A 109 -9.37 -0.21 5.47
C GLU A 109 -8.81 1.20 5.66
N ALA A 110 -7.89 1.62 4.77
CA ALA A 110 -7.32 2.96 4.77
C ALA A 110 -8.32 4.03 4.33
N GLY A 111 -9.44 3.63 3.72
CA GLY A 111 -10.56 4.50 3.41
C GLY A 111 -10.81 4.78 1.93
N ILE A 112 -10.23 4.00 1.03
CA ILE A 112 -10.55 4.11 -0.41
C ILE A 112 -11.88 3.41 -0.66
N ILE A 113 -12.93 4.19 -0.87
CA ILE A 113 -14.27 3.69 -1.18
C ILE A 113 -14.52 3.84 -2.68
N THR A 114 -14.92 2.75 -3.31
CA THR A 114 -15.13 2.69 -4.76
C THR A 114 -16.57 2.36 -5.12
N ASP A 115 -16.89 2.55 -6.40
CA ASP A 115 -18.07 1.95 -6.98
C ASP A 115 -17.89 0.42 -7.09
N SER A 116 -18.90 -0.27 -7.60
CA SER A 116 -18.90 -1.72 -7.80
C SER A 116 -18.52 -2.12 -9.24
N ASN A 117 -17.83 -1.25 -9.95
CA ASN A 117 -17.31 -1.58 -11.28
C ASN A 117 -16.04 -2.42 -11.15
N PHE A 118 -16.20 -3.69 -10.77
CA PHE A 118 -15.08 -4.60 -10.51
C PHE A 118 -14.11 -4.65 -11.69
N ASN A 119 -12.81 -4.77 -11.37
CA ASN A 119 -11.65 -4.78 -12.25
C ASN A 119 -11.23 -3.40 -12.77
N GLN A 120 -12.11 -2.41 -12.73
CA GLN A 120 -11.82 -1.01 -13.11
C GLN A 120 -12.64 -0.06 -12.22
N ALA A 121 -12.60 -0.28 -10.92
CA ALA A 121 -13.38 0.53 -9.98
C ALA A 121 -12.89 1.98 -9.94
N ASN A 122 -13.84 2.87 -9.74
CA ASN A 122 -13.56 4.30 -9.54
C ASN A 122 -13.70 4.67 -8.07
N ILE A 123 -12.81 5.51 -7.59
CA ILE A 123 -12.90 6.05 -6.23
C ILE A 123 -14.07 7.02 -6.19
N ILE A 124 -15.01 6.80 -5.27
CA ILE A 124 -16.20 7.63 -5.12
C ILE A 124 -16.24 8.40 -3.80
N ALA A 125 -15.46 7.97 -2.81
CA ALA A 125 -15.41 8.62 -1.50
C ALA A 125 -14.15 8.22 -0.74
N PHE A 126 -13.85 8.92 0.33
CA PHE A 126 -12.80 8.59 1.29
C PHE A 126 -13.40 8.51 2.68
N GLU A 127 -13.09 7.44 3.40
CA GLU A 127 -13.44 7.25 4.82
C GLU A 127 -12.13 6.96 5.56
N THR A 128 -11.36 8.01 5.86
CA THR A 128 -9.98 7.91 6.33
C THR A 128 -9.82 7.82 7.85
N GLU A 129 -10.90 7.63 8.59
CA GLU A 129 -10.87 7.58 10.06
C GLU A 129 -9.92 6.52 10.60
N ASN A 130 -9.94 5.30 10.02
CA ASN A 130 -9.03 4.22 10.42
C ASN A 130 -7.56 4.58 10.14
N LEU A 131 -7.29 5.20 9.00
CA LEU A 131 -5.95 5.63 8.64
C LEU A 131 -5.47 6.75 9.57
N GLU A 132 -6.31 7.72 9.83
CA GLU A 132 -6.01 8.83 10.74
C GLU A 132 -5.72 8.31 12.15
N GLU A 133 -6.55 7.40 12.65
CA GLU A 133 -6.34 6.75 13.96
C GLU A 133 -5.04 5.96 13.99
N ALA A 134 -4.76 5.17 12.94
CA ALA A 134 -3.50 4.43 12.83
C ALA A 134 -2.29 5.36 12.82
N MET A 135 -2.37 6.52 12.16
CA MET A 135 -1.29 7.51 12.12
C MET A 135 -1.06 8.21 13.47
N GLN A 136 -2.04 8.22 14.36
CA GLN A 136 -1.85 8.76 15.71
C GLN A 136 -0.95 7.86 16.56
N THR A 137 -1.04 6.55 16.38
CA THR A 137 -0.34 5.56 17.21
C THR A 137 0.85 4.91 16.51
N ASN A 138 1.01 5.13 15.21
CA ASN A 138 2.11 4.57 14.43
C ASN A 138 2.94 5.66 13.77
N ASP A 139 4.22 5.38 13.57
CA ASP A 139 5.14 6.24 12.82
C ASP A 139 5.06 5.95 11.32
N VAL A 140 4.76 4.69 10.97
CA VAL A 140 4.64 4.22 9.59
C VAL A 140 3.39 3.35 9.47
N VAL A 141 2.57 3.61 8.48
CA VAL A 141 1.44 2.74 8.10
C VAL A 141 1.64 2.30 6.65
N ILE A 142 1.69 0.99 6.47
CA ILE A 142 1.82 0.39 5.14
C ILE A 142 0.43 0.06 4.63
N VAL A 143 0.13 0.50 3.40
CA VAL A 143 -1.19 0.34 2.78
C VAL A 143 -1.04 -0.42 1.47
N THR A 144 -1.93 -1.40 1.26
CA THR A 144 -1.99 -2.10 -0.02
C THR A 144 -2.50 -1.16 -1.10
N GLY A 145 -1.69 -0.91 -2.13
CA GLY A 145 -2.07 -0.10 -3.29
C GLY A 145 -3.02 -0.84 -4.22
N PHE A 146 -3.52 -0.16 -5.23
CA PHE A 146 -4.34 -0.73 -6.31
C PHE A 146 -5.76 -1.12 -5.88
N GLN A 147 -6.08 -1.18 -4.62
CA GLN A 147 -7.34 -1.71 -4.12
C GLN A 147 -8.11 -0.75 -3.22
N GLY A 148 -9.41 -0.96 -3.17
CA GLY A 148 -10.32 -0.29 -2.28
C GLY A 148 -11.44 -1.24 -1.89
N LYS A 149 -12.56 -0.68 -1.44
CA LYS A 149 -13.77 -1.45 -1.12
C LYS A 149 -15.02 -0.71 -1.56
N THR A 150 -16.06 -1.46 -1.88
CA THR A 150 -17.39 -0.89 -2.05
C THR A 150 -17.98 -0.48 -0.70
N LYS A 151 -19.08 0.26 -0.71
CA LYS A 151 -19.84 0.60 0.50
C LYS A 151 -20.33 -0.63 1.27
N LYS A 152 -20.46 -1.77 0.57
CA LYS A 152 -20.82 -3.07 1.18
C LYS A 152 -19.61 -3.80 1.76
N GLY A 153 -18.39 -3.28 1.59
CA GLY A 153 -17.16 -3.92 2.08
C GLY A 153 -16.54 -4.92 1.11
N GLU A 154 -17.01 -5.00 -0.12
CA GLU A 154 -16.46 -5.90 -1.13
C GLU A 154 -15.13 -5.35 -1.66
N ILE A 155 -14.11 -6.19 -1.78
CA ILE A 155 -12.80 -5.78 -2.29
C ILE A 155 -12.91 -5.43 -3.78
N THR A 156 -12.36 -4.29 -4.14
CA THR A 156 -12.30 -3.81 -5.52
C THR A 156 -10.86 -3.50 -5.91
N THR A 157 -10.57 -3.58 -7.20
CA THR A 157 -9.30 -3.08 -7.75
C THR A 157 -9.56 -1.90 -8.67
N LEU A 158 -8.66 -0.93 -8.59
CA LEU A 158 -8.66 0.23 -9.45
C LEU A 158 -8.15 -0.17 -10.83
N GLY A 159 -8.45 0.62 -11.82
CA GLY A 159 -7.94 0.37 -13.18
C GLY A 159 -6.44 0.65 -13.31
N ARG A 160 -6.00 0.89 -14.53
CA ARG A 160 -4.60 1.15 -14.87
C ARG A 160 -3.98 2.25 -13.99
N GLY A 161 -2.74 2.03 -13.55
CA GLY A 161 -2.04 2.98 -12.67
C GLY A 161 -2.52 2.94 -11.21
N GLY A 162 -3.19 1.87 -10.81
CA GLY A 162 -3.91 1.77 -9.54
C GLY A 162 -3.11 2.10 -8.29
N SER A 163 -1.86 1.64 -8.15
CA SER A 163 -1.04 1.95 -6.97
C SER A 163 -0.64 3.42 -6.92
N ASP A 164 -0.33 4.03 -8.07
CA ASP A 164 -0.04 5.46 -8.15
C ASP A 164 -1.30 6.26 -7.82
N THR A 165 -2.44 5.84 -8.36
CA THR A 165 -3.74 6.44 -8.04
C THR A 165 -4.05 6.36 -6.55
N SER A 166 -3.80 5.22 -5.91
CA SER A 166 -3.96 5.05 -4.47
C SER A 166 -3.13 6.05 -3.68
N ALA A 167 -1.85 6.21 -4.05
CA ALA A 167 -0.92 7.10 -3.37
C ALA A 167 -1.36 8.56 -3.48
N VAL A 168 -1.69 9.00 -4.69
CA VAL A 168 -2.13 10.39 -4.93
C VAL A 168 -3.45 10.68 -4.21
N ALA A 169 -4.41 9.75 -4.33
CA ALA A 169 -5.73 9.93 -3.74
C ALA A 169 -5.67 9.98 -2.20
N LEU A 170 -4.99 9.03 -1.56
CA LEU A 170 -4.83 9.03 -0.11
C LEU A 170 -4.02 10.23 0.37
N GLY A 171 -2.96 10.59 -0.35
CA GLY A 171 -2.14 11.75 0.00
C GLY A 171 -2.95 13.05 0.01
N ILE A 172 -3.82 13.24 -0.95
CA ILE A 172 -4.71 14.39 -1.01
C ILE A 172 -5.74 14.33 0.12
N ALA A 173 -6.39 13.17 0.31
CA ALA A 173 -7.43 12.99 1.31
C ALA A 173 -6.94 13.25 2.75
N ILE A 174 -5.71 12.85 3.06
CA ILE A 174 -5.11 13.01 4.38
C ILE A 174 -4.28 14.30 4.51
N LYS A 175 -4.21 15.10 3.47
CA LYS A 175 -3.45 16.35 3.40
C LYS A 175 -1.96 16.14 3.68
N ALA A 176 -1.37 15.15 3.02
CA ALA A 176 0.05 14.88 3.12
C ALA A 176 0.87 16.09 2.63
N GLU A 177 2.00 16.33 3.25
CA GLU A 177 2.91 17.39 2.85
C GLU A 177 3.55 17.08 1.49
N LYS A 178 3.83 15.80 1.24
CA LYS A 178 4.52 15.36 0.03
C LYS A 178 4.06 13.95 -0.36
N ILE A 179 3.96 13.72 -1.66
CA ILE A 179 3.68 12.41 -2.25
C ILE A 179 4.83 12.07 -3.18
N GLU A 180 5.51 10.97 -2.91
CA GLU A 180 6.64 10.48 -3.69
C GLU A 180 6.29 9.15 -4.34
N ILE A 181 6.50 9.06 -5.65
CA ILE A 181 6.25 7.86 -6.46
C ILE A 181 7.60 7.28 -6.87
N PHE A 182 7.83 6.04 -6.51
CA PHE A 182 9.07 5.32 -6.82
C PHE A 182 8.81 4.06 -7.67
#